data_841066757d5e9f4be9b2d0a0151ded6d
#
_entry.id   841066757d5e9f4be9b2d0a0151ded6d
#
_cell.length_a   1.000
_cell.length_b   1.000
_cell.length_c   1.000
_cell.angle_alpha   90.00
_cell.angle_beta   90.00
_cell.angle_gamma   90.00
#
_symmetry.space_group_name_H-M   'P 1'
#
loop_
_entity.id
_entity.type
_entity.pdbx_description
1 polymer ?
#
loop_
_entity_poly.entity_id
_entity_poly.type
_entity_poly.pdbx_seq_one_letter_code
_entity_poly.pdbx_strand_id
1 'polypeptide(L)'
;MWTKLWIAVFLAPALPVGCGGQVHFQSTVAQPQPQEKPAPPTPLAEEKAELGDDQTWKPDWDKLIEDALPPDLLSPKVAKDVKAFCPRFNTLAVADKRAYWAYFFQALAGAEAGLRATADVRHTEPETAVVDRVSHRMVRSEGLLQLTFEDADRYGCDFDWAGDKTLAEHDPRKTILQPKNNLLCGVKILTNQLIDQGKPLLTPSSYWSTLRPGRPGYDTFLQQMTNAPPACGRTQHRRVSVGAASTAESETAANSVANPH
;
A
#
# COMPACT_ATOMS: atom_id res chain seq x y z
N MET A 1 -55.98 5.06 -5.35
CA MET A 1 -56.12 6.13 -4.34
C MET A 1 -54.94 7.06 -4.53
N TRP A 2 -55.18 8.04 -5.05
CA TRP A 2 -54.93 9.45 -5.42
C TRP A 2 -53.76 10.07 -4.70
N THR A 3 -52.69 10.29 -5.45
CA THR A 3 -51.52 11.09 -5.11
C THR A 3 -51.73 12.52 -5.59
N LYS A 4 -51.67 13.48 -4.68
CA LYS A 4 -51.77 14.91 -4.98
C LYS A 4 -50.41 15.47 -5.38
N LEU A 5 -50.36 15.99 -6.60
CA LEU A 5 -49.29 16.77 -7.18
C LEU A 5 -49.44 18.21 -6.70
N TRP A 6 -48.41 18.78 -6.08
CA TRP A 6 -48.32 20.19 -5.76
C TRP A 6 -47.33 20.86 -6.71
N ILE A 7 -47.84 21.73 -7.57
CA ILE A 7 -47.06 22.60 -8.43
C ILE A 7 -46.97 23.96 -7.71
N ALA A 8 -45.75 24.35 -7.34
CA ALA A 8 -45.48 25.70 -6.82
C ALA A 8 -45.03 26.60 -7.98
N VAL A 9 -45.82 27.58 -8.29
CA VAL A 9 -45.52 28.64 -9.25
C VAL A 9 -44.81 29.75 -8.49
N PHE A 10 -43.58 30.06 -8.82
CA PHE A 10 -42.89 31.27 -8.33
C PHE A 10 -42.97 32.39 -9.36
N LEU A 11 -43.68 33.44 -8.99
CA LEU A 11 -43.67 34.73 -9.67
C LEU A 11 -42.40 35.47 -9.30
N ALA A 12 -41.65 35.94 -10.30
CA ALA A 12 -40.53 36.87 -10.15
C ALA A 12 -41.00 38.31 -10.16
N PRO A 13 -40.52 39.18 -9.27
CA PRO A 13 -40.81 40.64 -9.34
C PRO A 13 -39.85 41.34 -10.30
N ALA A 14 -40.39 42.22 -11.14
CA ALA A 14 -39.65 43.12 -12.01
C ALA A 14 -39.02 44.25 -11.20
N LEU A 15 -37.75 44.56 -11.48
CA LEU A 15 -37.07 45.74 -10.93
C LEU A 15 -37.09 46.94 -11.92
N PRO A 16 -37.16 48.15 -11.44
CA PRO A 16 -37.25 49.34 -12.29
C PRO A 16 -35.88 49.79 -12.85
N VAL A 17 -35.95 50.30 -14.06
CA VAL A 17 -34.86 50.94 -14.78
C VAL A 17 -34.62 52.33 -14.17
N GLY A 18 -33.46 52.56 -13.60
CA GLY A 18 -32.99 53.88 -13.07
C GLY A 18 -31.94 54.49 -13.98
N CYS A 19 -32.18 55.76 -14.33
CA CYS A 19 -31.40 56.61 -15.21
C CYS A 19 -29.98 56.92 -14.76
N GLY A 20 -29.08 56.99 -15.74
CA GLY A 20 -28.19 58.16 -15.98
C GLY A 20 -27.13 58.48 -14.92
N GLY A 21 -25.92 58.00 -15.14
CA GLY A 21 -24.71 58.54 -14.57
C GLY A 21 -23.58 58.48 -15.57
N GLN A 22 -23.18 59.61 -16.14
CA GLN A 22 -21.99 59.70 -16.99
C GLN A 22 -20.74 59.53 -16.12
N VAL A 23 -20.03 58.46 -16.33
CA VAL A 23 -18.73 58.23 -15.68
C VAL A 23 -17.64 58.69 -16.64
N HIS A 24 -16.95 59.74 -16.20
CA HIS A 24 -15.74 60.24 -16.85
C HIS A 24 -14.63 59.19 -16.70
N PHE A 25 -14.28 58.50 -17.79
CA PHE A 25 -13.09 57.67 -17.83
C PHE A 25 -11.85 58.55 -17.98
N GLN A 26 -11.14 58.77 -16.88
CA GLN A 26 -9.75 59.19 -16.95
C GLN A 26 -8.90 57.96 -17.31
N SER A 27 -8.36 57.95 -18.52
CA SER A 27 -7.36 56.99 -18.95
C SER A 27 -6.04 57.27 -18.20
N THR A 28 -5.84 56.56 -17.13
CA THR A 28 -4.52 56.45 -16.50
C THR A 28 -3.72 55.39 -17.28
N VAL A 29 -2.78 55.87 -18.10
CA VAL A 29 -1.81 55.01 -18.77
C VAL A 29 -0.97 54.34 -17.70
N ALA A 30 -1.23 53.07 -17.43
CA ALA A 30 -0.40 52.26 -16.56
C ALA A 30 0.98 52.03 -17.21
N GLN A 31 2.03 52.48 -16.53
CA GLN A 31 3.40 52.11 -16.91
C GLN A 31 3.57 50.61 -16.84
N PRO A 32 4.29 50.01 -17.82
CA PRO A 32 4.62 48.56 -17.75
C PRO A 32 5.49 48.30 -16.52
N GLN A 33 4.99 47.50 -15.60
CA GLN A 33 5.82 46.92 -14.55
C GLN A 33 6.87 46.00 -15.19
N PRO A 34 8.11 46.02 -14.71
CA PRO A 34 9.12 45.07 -15.11
C PRO A 34 8.59 43.64 -14.81
N GLN A 35 8.45 42.83 -15.82
CA GLN A 35 8.17 41.40 -15.65
C GLN A 35 9.33 40.79 -14.87
N GLU A 36 9.07 40.48 -13.62
CA GLU A 36 9.96 39.65 -12.83
C GLU A 36 10.09 38.29 -13.53
N LYS A 37 11.33 37.97 -13.93
CA LYS A 37 11.66 36.72 -14.58
C LYS A 37 11.23 35.59 -13.66
N PRO A 38 10.44 34.57 -14.12
CA PRO A 38 10.07 33.43 -13.29
C PRO A 38 11.31 32.83 -12.67
N ALA A 39 11.28 32.63 -11.36
CA ALA A 39 12.32 31.88 -10.67
C ALA A 39 12.47 30.50 -11.33
N PRO A 40 13.69 29.96 -11.48
CA PRO A 40 13.87 28.63 -12.01
C PRO A 40 13.10 27.63 -11.14
N PRO A 41 12.44 26.62 -11.72
CA PRO A 41 11.72 25.62 -10.94
C PRO A 41 12.70 24.95 -9.99
N THR A 42 12.35 24.91 -8.72
CA THR A 42 13.08 24.14 -7.70
C THR A 42 13.20 22.69 -8.17
N PRO A 43 14.38 22.09 -8.12
CA PRO A 43 14.57 20.76 -8.65
C PRO A 43 13.66 19.74 -7.92
N LEU A 44 12.87 18.98 -8.67
CA LEU A 44 12.04 17.85 -8.21
C LEU A 44 12.81 16.78 -7.38
N ALA A 45 14.14 16.92 -7.28
CA ALA A 45 14.99 16.03 -6.53
C ALA A 45 14.88 16.21 -5.00
N GLU A 46 14.56 17.40 -4.51
CA GLU A 46 14.43 17.66 -3.08
C GLU A 46 13.10 17.14 -2.52
N GLU A 47 12.03 17.19 -3.30
CA GLU A 47 10.73 16.67 -2.91
C GLU A 47 10.72 15.13 -2.77
N LYS A 48 11.60 14.44 -3.51
CA LYS A 48 11.78 12.98 -3.38
C LYS A 48 12.56 12.55 -2.14
N ALA A 49 13.38 13.40 -1.57
CA ALA A 49 14.18 13.07 -0.40
C ALA A 49 13.37 13.09 0.90
N GLU A 50 12.29 13.87 0.97
CA GLU A 50 11.43 13.95 2.16
C GLU A 50 10.37 12.85 2.23
N LEU A 51 10.01 12.25 1.11
CA LEU A 51 9.01 11.18 1.03
C LEU A 51 9.54 9.81 1.44
N GLY A 52 10.64 9.69 2.15
CA GLY A 52 11.15 8.52 2.87
C GLY A 52 10.53 7.17 2.47
N ASP A 53 10.45 6.93 1.17
CA ASP A 53 9.85 5.71 0.61
C ASP A 53 10.90 4.60 0.66
N ASP A 54 11.37 4.33 1.89
CA ASP A 54 12.26 3.23 2.11
C ASP A 54 11.44 1.94 1.91
N GLN A 55 11.75 1.22 0.86
CA GLN A 55 11.18 -0.07 0.52
C GLN A 55 11.61 -1.15 1.53
N THR A 56 11.55 -0.79 2.82
CA THR A 56 12.04 -1.62 3.92
C THR A 56 10.90 -1.91 4.89
N TRP A 57 10.72 -3.17 5.18
CA TRP A 57 9.79 -3.59 6.23
C TRP A 57 10.31 -3.17 7.60
N LYS A 58 9.44 -2.57 8.42
CA LYS A 58 9.81 -2.06 9.75
C LYS A 58 9.42 -3.05 10.84
N PRO A 59 10.29 -3.31 11.83
CA PRO A 59 9.98 -4.24 12.94
C PRO A 59 8.70 -3.90 13.70
N ASP A 60 8.37 -2.61 13.81
CA ASP A 60 7.13 -2.17 14.46
C ASP A 60 5.87 -2.65 13.72
N TRP A 61 5.98 -2.92 12.42
CA TRP A 61 4.87 -3.44 11.63
C TRP A 61 4.58 -4.91 11.97
N ASP A 62 5.60 -5.70 12.29
CA ASP A 62 5.39 -7.06 12.81
C ASP A 62 4.54 -7.02 14.07
N LYS A 63 4.91 -6.14 15.01
CA LYS A 63 4.17 -6.00 16.27
C LYS A 63 2.73 -5.55 16.06
N LEU A 64 2.46 -4.61 15.14
CA LEU A 64 1.10 -4.19 14.80
C LEU A 64 0.24 -5.38 14.35
N ILE A 65 0.78 -6.23 13.50
CA ILE A 65 0.08 -7.41 12.99
C ILE A 65 -0.09 -8.43 14.12
N GLU A 66 0.98 -8.79 14.81
CA GLU A 66 0.97 -9.78 15.88
C GLU A 66 -0.05 -9.46 16.98
N ASP A 67 -0.14 -8.19 17.38
CA ASP A 67 -1.08 -7.72 18.39
C ASP A 67 -2.54 -7.75 17.89
N ALA A 68 -2.75 -7.55 16.58
CA ALA A 68 -4.08 -7.51 15.97
C ALA A 68 -4.66 -8.88 15.62
N LEU A 69 -3.83 -9.95 15.59
CA LEU A 69 -4.29 -11.27 15.17
C LEU A 69 -5.34 -11.84 16.13
N PRO A 70 -6.55 -12.18 15.65
CA PRO A 70 -7.55 -12.84 16.47
C PRO A 70 -7.14 -14.30 16.75
N PRO A 71 -7.58 -14.89 17.86
CA PRO A 71 -7.24 -16.27 18.24
C PRO A 71 -7.56 -17.31 17.17
N ASP A 72 -8.61 -17.08 16.36
CA ASP A 72 -9.03 -17.99 15.32
C ASP A 72 -7.97 -18.14 14.20
N LEU A 73 -7.22 -17.08 13.86
CA LEU A 73 -6.10 -17.17 12.92
C LEU A 73 -4.89 -17.93 13.48
N LEU A 74 -4.83 -18.13 14.79
CA LEU A 74 -3.78 -18.91 15.47
C LEU A 74 -4.21 -20.36 15.73
N SER A 75 -5.46 -20.69 15.44
CA SER A 75 -6.06 -22.00 15.70
C SER A 75 -5.73 -23.03 14.63
N PRO A 76 -5.94 -24.34 14.91
CA PRO A 76 -5.83 -25.38 13.90
C PRO A 76 -6.77 -25.24 12.71
N LYS A 77 -7.84 -24.43 12.81
CA LYS A 77 -8.81 -24.22 11.71
C LYS A 77 -8.15 -23.77 10.41
N VAL A 78 -7.16 -22.89 10.51
CA VAL A 78 -6.45 -22.32 9.35
C VAL A 78 -5.25 -23.15 8.89
N ALA A 79 -4.89 -24.20 9.61
CA ALA A 79 -3.66 -24.95 9.34
C ALA A 79 -3.60 -25.55 7.94
N LYS A 80 -4.74 -26.00 7.40
CA LYS A 80 -4.82 -26.53 6.03
C LYS A 80 -4.43 -25.49 4.99
N ASP A 81 -4.77 -24.21 5.24
CA ASP A 81 -4.56 -23.12 4.31
C ASP A 81 -3.10 -22.65 4.30
N VAL A 82 -2.43 -22.74 5.45
CA VAL A 82 -1.04 -22.30 5.60
C VAL A 82 -0.01 -23.41 5.47
N LYS A 83 -0.46 -24.68 5.40
CA LYS A 83 0.42 -25.87 5.38
C LYS A 83 1.46 -25.84 4.27
N ALA A 84 1.12 -25.27 3.12
CA ALA A 84 2.06 -25.14 2.00
C ALA A 84 3.26 -24.25 2.34
N PHE A 85 3.08 -23.28 3.22
CA PHE A 85 4.09 -22.31 3.62
C PHE A 85 4.71 -22.64 5.00
N CYS A 86 3.90 -23.18 5.89
CA CYS A 86 4.30 -23.50 7.25
C CYS A 86 3.79 -24.90 7.66
N PRO A 87 4.47 -25.99 7.23
CA PRO A 87 4.02 -27.36 7.49
C PRO A 87 3.79 -27.67 8.97
N ARG A 88 4.57 -27.04 9.86
CA ARG A 88 4.51 -27.25 11.31
C ARG A 88 3.56 -26.32 12.03
N PHE A 89 2.77 -25.47 11.33
CA PHE A 89 1.94 -24.43 11.92
C PHE A 89 1.13 -24.91 13.14
N ASN A 90 0.52 -26.10 13.08
CA ASN A 90 -0.28 -26.64 14.18
C ASN A 90 0.49 -26.86 15.48
N THR A 91 1.77 -27.19 15.37
CA THR A 91 2.62 -27.54 16.52
C THR A 91 3.46 -26.37 17.01
N LEU A 92 3.37 -25.22 16.34
CA LEU A 92 4.08 -24.01 16.74
C LEU A 92 3.53 -23.42 18.03
N ALA A 93 4.40 -22.81 18.83
CA ALA A 93 4.01 -21.93 19.91
C ALA A 93 3.20 -20.75 19.36
N VAL A 94 2.38 -20.12 20.20
CA VAL A 94 1.54 -18.98 19.80
C VAL A 94 2.39 -17.83 19.25
N ALA A 95 3.54 -17.55 19.85
CA ALA A 95 4.46 -16.52 19.37
C ALA A 95 4.96 -16.81 17.94
N ASP A 96 5.36 -18.06 17.65
CA ASP A 96 5.82 -18.45 16.31
C ASP A 96 4.69 -18.36 15.27
N LYS A 97 3.45 -18.67 15.65
CA LYS A 97 2.28 -18.49 14.76
C LYS A 97 2.04 -17.00 14.46
N ARG A 98 2.20 -16.13 15.45
CA ARG A 98 2.11 -14.68 15.26
C ARG A 98 3.20 -14.19 14.30
N ALA A 99 4.45 -14.57 14.55
CA ALA A 99 5.58 -14.26 13.68
C ALA A 99 5.39 -14.79 12.23
N TYR A 100 4.77 -15.97 12.08
CA TYR A 100 4.41 -16.47 10.75
C TYR A 100 3.43 -15.52 10.03
N TRP A 101 2.40 -15.05 10.69
CA TRP A 101 1.44 -14.14 10.07
C TRP A 101 2.03 -12.75 9.81
N ALA A 102 2.88 -12.24 10.69
CA ALA A 102 3.61 -10.99 10.43
C ALA A 102 4.45 -11.12 9.17
N TYR A 103 5.19 -12.22 9.03
CA TYR A 103 5.96 -12.52 7.82
C TYR A 103 5.07 -12.68 6.57
N PHE A 104 3.91 -13.31 6.71
CA PHE A 104 2.93 -13.42 5.62
C PHE A 104 2.52 -12.03 5.09
N PHE A 105 2.20 -11.10 5.97
CA PHE A 105 1.84 -9.74 5.59
C PHE A 105 3.02 -8.97 5.00
N GLN A 106 4.24 -9.20 5.48
CA GLN A 106 5.43 -8.66 4.83
C GLN A 106 5.57 -9.15 3.39
N ALA A 107 5.41 -10.44 3.16
CA ALA A 107 5.46 -11.04 1.82
C ALA A 107 4.33 -10.51 0.91
N LEU A 108 3.13 -10.36 1.46
CA LEU A 108 1.99 -9.80 0.76
C LEU A 108 2.23 -8.34 0.37
N ALA A 109 2.66 -7.49 1.30
CA ALA A 109 2.98 -6.08 1.05
C ALA A 109 4.14 -5.93 0.05
N GLY A 110 5.11 -6.85 0.09
CA GLY A 110 6.18 -6.90 -0.90
C GLY A 110 5.68 -7.18 -2.31
N ALA A 111 4.70 -8.09 -2.45
CA ALA A 111 4.12 -8.44 -3.74
C ALA A 111 3.11 -7.39 -4.24
N GLU A 112 2.36 -6.73 -3.36
CA GLU A 112 1.35 -5.73 -3.70
C GLU A 112 1.95 -4.35 -3.96
N ALA A 113 2.86 -3.89 -3.12
CA ALA A 113 3.34 -2.50 -3.10
C ALA A 113 4.86 -2.35 -3.14
N GLY A 114 5.62 -3.44 -3.20
CA GLY A 114 7.09 -3.39 -3.07
C GLY A 114 7.53 -2.80 -1.73
N LEU A 115 6.75 -3.02 -0.66
CA LEU A 115 6.95 -2.49 0.71
C LEU A 115 6.81 -0.96 0.83
N ARG A 116 6.26 -0.28 -0.17
CA ARG A 116 6.06 1.18 -0.14
C ARG A 116 4.74 1.52 0.53
N ALA A 117 4.80 2.22 1.67
CA ALA A 117 3.61 2.60 2.42
C ALA A 117 2.71 3.61 1.68
N THR A 118 3.30 4.43 0.81
CA THR A 118 2.58 5.45 0.02
C THR A 118 2.28 5.00 -1.41
N ALA A 119 2.38 3.70 -1.71
CA ALA A 119 2.05 3.17 -3.03
C ALA A 119 0.58 3.41 -3.38
N ASP A 120 0.33 3.72 -4.63
CA ASP A 120 -0.99 4.01 -5.17
C ASP A 120 -1.07 3.48 -6.60
N VAL A 121 -2.09 2.69 -6.88
CA VAL A 121 -2.37 2.15 -8.21
C VAL A 121 -3.79 2.49 -8.62
N ARG A 122 -3.92 3.23 -9.71
CA ARG A 122 -5.22 3.54 -10.31
C ARG A 122 -5.63 2.41 -11.25
N HIS A 123 -6.77 1.82 -10.99
CA HIS A 123 -7.34 0.78 -11.86
C HIS A 123 -8.04 1.42 -13.05
N THR A 124 -7.53 1.17 -14.24
CA THR A 124 -8.06 1.69 -15.51
C THR A 124 -8.59 0.59 -16.43
N GLU A 125 -8.30 -0.67 -16.10
CA GLU A 125 -8.76 -1.83 -16.85
C GLU A 125 -10.28 -1.98 -16.71
N PRO A 126 -11.04 -2.29 -17.78
CA PRO A 126 -12.49 -2.32 -17.77
C PRO A 126 -13.10 -3.23 -16.68
N GLU A 127 -12.44 -4.35 -16.39
CA GLU A 127 -12.88 -5.32 -15.39
C GLU A 127 -12.68 -4.85 -13.94
N THR A 128 -11.80 -3.88 -13.71
CA THR A 128 -11.49 -3.32 -12.40
C THR A 128 -11.81 -1.83 -12.30
N ALA A 129 -12.19 -1.20 -13.41
CA ALA A 129 -12.51 0.21 -13.51
C ALA A 129 -13.92 0.50 -12.94
N VAL A 130 -14.12 0.23 -11.68
CA VAL A 130 -15.36 0.50 -10.96
C VAL A 130 -15.23 1.76 -10.10
N VAL A 131 -16.36 2.35 -9.76
CA VAL A 131 -16.39 3.52 -8.86
C VAL A 131 -16.44 3.02 -7.42
N ASP A 132 -15.49 3.49 -6.62
CA ASP A 132 -15.49 3.28 -5.17
C ASP A 132 -16.70 4.01 -4.55
N ARG A 133 -17.51 3.29 -3.77
CA ARG A 133 -18.77 3.81 -3.24
C ARG A 133 -18.59 4.86 -2.16
N VAL A 134 -17.45 4.86 -1.47
CA VAL A 134 -17.15 5.82 -0.40
C VAL A 134 -16.55 7.09 -0.97
N SER A 135 -15.53 6.96 -1.81
CA SER A 135 -14.84 8.11 -2.40
C SER A 135 -15.53 8.68 -3.64
N HIS A 136 -16.46 7.92 -4.25
CA HIS A 136 -17.08 8.23 -5.54
C HIS A 136 -16.08 8.48 -6.67
N ARG A 137 -14.89 7.91 -6.56
CA ARG A 137 -13.81 8.01 -7.55
C ARG A 137 -13.58 6.65 -8.21
N MET A 138 -12.93 6.67 -9.36
CA MET A 138 -12.42 5.44 -9.95
C MET A 138 -11.54 4.71 -8.93
N VAL A 139 -11.78 3.41 -8.75
CA VAL A 139 -11.08 2.61 -7.75
C VAL A 139 -9.58 2.79 -7.86
N ARG A 140 -8.97 3.05 -6.73
CA ARG A 140 -7.54 3.09 -6.51
C ARG A 140 -7.21 2.11 -5.39
N SER A 141 -6.10 1.43 -5.55
CA SER A 141 -5.55 0.59 -4.49
C SER A 141 -4.39 1.33 -3.87
N GLU A 142 -4.42 1.51 -2.54
CA GLU A 142 -3.51 2.41 -1.84
C GLU A 142 -2.81 1.72 -0.65
N GLY A 143 -1.58 2.11 -0.40
CA GLY A 143 -0.78 1.66 0.75
C GLY A 143 -0.15 0.29 0.59
N LEU A 144 0.42 -0.22 1.67
CA LEU A 144 1.19 -1.47 1.71
C LEU A 144 0.43 -2.69 1.15
N LEU A 145 -0.86 -2.78 1.41
CA LEU A 145 -1.70 -3.91 1.03
C LEU A 145 -2.67 -3.58 -0.11
N GLN A 146 -2.49 -2.44 -0.77
CA GLN A 146 -3.28 -2.00 -1.91
C GLN A 146 -4.79 -2.08 -1.64
N LEU A 147 -5.24 -1.35 -0.61
CA LEU A 147 -6.62 -1.32 -0.13
C LEU A 147 -7.42 -0.17 -0.75
N THR A 148 -8.74 -0.16 -0.54
CA THR A 148 -9.66 0.86 -1.05
C THR A 148 -10.44 1.52 0.08
N PHE A 149 -11.03 2.69 -0.15
CA PHE A 149 -11.87 3.34 0.88
C PHE A 149 -13.16 2.57 1.17
N GLU A 150 -13.65 1.74 0.23
CA GLU A 150 -14.78 0.84 0.50
C GLU A 150 -14.53 -0.17 1.62
N ASP A 151 -13.27 -0.45 1.92
CA ASP A 151 -12.92 -1.41 2.96
C ASP A 151 -13.23 -0.88 4.37
N ALA A 152 -13.40 0.45 4.51
CA ALA A 152 -13.95 1.04 5.74
C ALA A 152 -15.36 0.51 6.02
N ASP A 153 -16.24 0.54 5.04
CA ASP A 153 -17.62 0.05 5.18
C ASP A 153 -17.69 -1.48 5.21
N ARG A 154 -16.87 -2.14 4.39
CA ARG A 154 -16.94 -3.59 4.18
C ARG A 154 -16.36 -4.39 5.33
N TYR A 155 -15.26 -3.92 5.92
CA TYR A 155 -14.49 -4.63 6.95
C TYR A 155 -14.31 -3.82 8.24
N GLY A 156 -14.87 -2.61 8.30
CA GLY A 156 -14.70 -1.71 9.45
C GLY A 156 -13.26 -1.20 9.59
N CYS A 157 -12.59 -0.91 8.45
CA CYS A 157 -11.26 -0.36 8.45
C CYS A 157 -11.27 1.12 8.86
N ASP A 158 -10.17 1.58 9.48
CA ASP A 158 -10.05 2.94 9.99
C ASP A 158 -9.52 3.89 8.90
N PHE A 159 -10.35 4.10 7.85
CA PHE A 159 -10.06 4.99 6.76
C PHE A 159 -11.04 6.17 6.75
N ASP A 160 -10.52 7.40 6.73
CA ASP A 160 -11.30 8.65 6.70
C ASP A 160 -11.19 9.33 5.34
N TRP A 161 -12.05 8.95 4.40
CA TRP A 161 -12.12 9.62 3.11
C TRP A 161 -12.41 11.13 3.23
N ALA A 162 -13.22 11.55 4.20
CA ALA A 162 -13.60 12.96 4.33
C ALA A 162 -12.39 13.85 4.63
N GLY A 163 -11.46 13.38 5.45
CA GLY A 163 -10.17 14.01 5.71
C GLY A 163 -9.18 13.82 4.56
N ASP A 164 -9.03 12.58 4.10
CA ASP A 164 -8.00 12.18 3.13
C ASP A 164 -8.17 12.82 1.74
N LYS A 165 -9.41 13.09 1.30
CA LYS A 165 -9.72 13.67 -0.03
C LYS A 165 -9.09 15.03 -0.28
N THR A 166 -8.68 15.74 0.76
CA THR A 166 -8.05 17.07 0.68
C THR A 166 -6.53 16.99 0.62
N LEU A 167 -5.95 15.82 0.86
CA LEU A 167 -4.52 15.58 0.85
C LEU A 167 -4.03 15.17 -0.55
N ALA A 168 -2.74 15.36 -0.80
CA ALA A 168 -2.09 14.89 -2.03
C ALA A 168 -2.19 13.36 -2.14
N GLU A 169 -2.06 12.83 -3.37
CA GLU A 169 -2.24 11.38 -3.65
C GLU A 169 -1.36 10.50 -2.78
N HIS A 170 -0.10 10.86 -2.61
CA HIS A 170 0.88 10.09 -1.84
C HIS A 170 1.19 10.71 -0.46
N ASP A 171 0.32 11.57 0.05
CA ASP A 171 0.55 12.19 1.35
C ASP A 171 0.49 11.13 2.46
N PRO A 172 1.58 10.91 3.22
CA PRO A 172 1.65 9.88 4.24
C PRO A 172 0.69 10.12 5.42
N ARG A 173 0.08 11.30 5.51
CA ARG A 173 -0.94 11.62 6.51
C ARG A 173 -2.31 11.03 6.16
N LYS A 174 -2.54 10.61 4.90
CA LYS A 174 -3.78 9.91 4.54
C LYS A 174 -3.96 8.68 5.42
N THR A 175 -5.13 8.52 5.98
CA THR A 175 -5.42 7.40 6.90
C THR A 175 -5.22 6.04 6.23
N ILE A 176 -5.57 5.91 4.95
CA ILE A 176 -5.39 4.69 4.17
C ILE A 176 -3.91 4.36 3.89
N LEU A 177 -3.02 5.36 3.84
CA LEU A 177 -1.58 5.19 3.61
C LEU A 177 -0.79 4.96 4.91
N GLN A 178 -1.41 5.18 6.07
CA GLN A 178 -0.75 4.92 7.34
C GLN A 178 -0.56 3.41 7.54
N PRO A 179 0.68 2.91 7.74
CA PRO A 179 0.95 1.48 7.88
C PRO A 179 0.08 0.79 8.94
N LYS A 180 -0.15 1.46 10.07
CA LYS A 180 -1.02 0.94 11.12
C LYS A 180 -2.42 0.62 10.59
N ASN A 181 -3.09 1.59 9.99
CA ASN A 181 -4.46 1.42 9.52
C ASN A 181 -4.54 0.41 8.38
N ASN A 182 -3.58 0.46 7.45
CA ASN A 182 -3.52 -0.42 6.29
C ASN A 182 -3.30 -1.88 6.70
N LEU A 183 -2.34 -2.16 7.58
CA LEU A 183 -2.04 -3.52 8.06
C LEU A 183 -3.16 -4.08 8.95
N LEU A 184 -3.72 -3.27 9.86
CA LEU A 184 -4.86 -3.70 10.69
C LEU A 184 -6.09 -4.03 9.83
N CYS A 185 -6.34 -3.26 8.79
CA CYS A 185 -7.38 -3.56 7.81
C CYS A 185 -7.10 -4.88 7.10
N GLY A 186 -5.86 -5.12 6.68
CA GLY A 186 -5.46 -6.40 6.09
C GLY A 186 -5.76 -7.60 6.99
N VAL A 187 -5.48 -7.50 8.28
CA VAL A 187 -5.82 -8.57 9.26
C VAL A 187 -7.33 -8.82 9.30
N LYS A 188 -8.17 -7.76 9.27
CA LYS A 188 -9.63 -7.90 9.23
C LYS A 188 -10.11 -8.58 7.96
N ILE A 189 -9.58 -8.19 6.79
CA ILE A 189 -9.91 -8.80 5.49
C ILE A 189 -9.55 -10.30 5.49
N LEU A 190 -8.34 -10.64 5.95
CA LEU A 190 -7.87 -12.02 6.00
C LEU A 190 -8.72 -12.86 6.97
N THR A 191 -9.07 -12.29 8.13
CA THR A 191 -9.95 -12.94 9.10
C THR A 191 -11.32 -13.22 8.48
N ASN A 192 -11.91 -12.24 7.84
CA ASN A 192 -13.18 -12.39 7.14
C ASN A 192 -13.09 -13.51 6.09
N GLN A 193 -12.03 -13.56 5.27
CA GLN A 193 -11.87 -14.60 4.25
C GLN A 193 -11.76 -16.00 4.86
N LEU A 194 -10.84 -16.20 5.81
CA LEU A 194 -10.49 -17.53 6.32
C LEU A 194 -11.47 -18.05 7.37
N ILE A 195 -11.99 -17.17 8.22
CA ILE A 195 -12.80 -17.55 9.39
C ILE A 195 -14.29 -17.36 9.11
N ASP A 196 -14.71 -16.14 8.72
CA ASP A 196 -16.12 -15.84 8.58
C ASP A 196 -16.71 -16.50 7.33
N GLN A 197 -15.97 -16.45 6.21
CA GLN A 197 -16.40 -17.06 4.95
C GLN A 197 -15.92 -18.51 4.77
N GLY A 198 -14.96 -18.99 5.55
CA GLY A 198 -14.35 -20.32 5.43
C GLY A 198 -13.66 -20.57 4.09
N LYS A 199 -13.27 -19.51 3.39
CA LYS A 199 -12.60 -19.61 2.08
C LYS A 199 -11.12 -19.93 2.25
N PRO A 200 -10.52 -20.71 1.33
CA PRO A 200 -9.09 -20.98 1.35
C PRO A 200 -8.25 -19.69 1.23
N LEU A 201 -7.00 -19.76 1.75
CA LEU A 201 -6.04 -18.67 1.63
C LEU A 201 -5.74 -18.33 0.15
N LEU A 202 -5.39 -19.36 -0.62
CA LEU A 202 -5.13 -19.26 -2.05
C LEU A 202 -6.38 -19.69 -2.82
N THR A 203 -7.12 -18.73 -3.34
CA THR A 203 -8.36 -18.98 -4.08
C THR A 203 -8.56 -17.95 -5.17
N PRO A 204 -9.20 -18.29 -6.31
CA PRO A 204 -9.55 -17.31 -7.34
C PRO A 204 -10.43 -16.15 -6.85
N SER A 205 -11.10 -16.32 -5.70
CA SER A 205 -11.95 -15.29 -5.07
C SER A 205 -11.29 -14.58 -3.88
N SER A 206 -9.97 -14.73 -3.69
CA SER A 206 -9.24 -13.99 -2.66
C SER A 206 -9.37 -12.48 -2.88
N TYR A 207 -9.33 -11.69 -1.81
CA TYR A 207 -9.33 -10.23 -1.91
C TYR A 207 -8.15 -9.76 -2.76
N TRP A 208 -6.93 -10.14 -2.39
CA TRP A 208 -5.72 -9.76 -3.12
C TRP A 208 -5.52 -10.63 -4.36
N SER A 209 -5.25 -9.97 -5.49
CA SER A 209 -4.94 -10.67 -6.75
C SER A 209 -3.66 -11.51 -6.63
N THR A 210 -2.69 -11.08 -5.85
CA THR A 210 -1.44 -11.78 -5.53
C THR A 210 -1.64 -13.11 -4.79
N LEU A 211 -2.81 -13.34 -4.18
CA LEU A 211 -3.19 -14.62 -3.59
C LEU A 211 -4.03 -15.50 -4.53
N ARG A 212 -4.24 -15.06 -5.77
CA ARG A 212 -5.01 -15.81 -6.78
C ARG A 212 -4.06 -16.53 -7.73
N PRO A 213 -4.08 -17.87 -7.79
CA PRO A 213 -3.22 -18.63 -8.70
C PRO A 213 -3.31 -18.12 -10.15
N GLY A 214 -2.15 -17.95 -10.79
CA GLY A 214 -2.05 -17.49 -12.17
C GLY A 214 -2.27 -15.98 -12.40
N ARG A 215 -2.39 -15.16 -11.34
CA ARG A 215 -2.48 -13.70 -11.46
C ARG A 215 -1.10 -13.05 -11.29
N PRO A 216 -0.93 -11.82 -11.82
CA PRO A 216 0.27 -11.03 -11.56
C PRO A 216 0.55 -10.91 -10.07
N GLY A 217 1.83 -10.98 -9.68
CA GLY A 217 2.23 -10.91 -8.28
C GLY A 217 2.17 -12.24 -7.51
N TYR A 218 1.39 -13.24 -7.98
CA TYR A 218 1.27 -14.55 -7.31
C TYR A 218 2.62 -15.24 -7.15
N ASP A 219 3.41 -15.32 -8.22
CA ASP A 219 4.73 -15.96 -8.16
C ASP A 219 5.70 -15.17 -7.29
N THR A 220 5.61 -13.85 -7.29
CA THR A 220 6.40 -12.99 -6.40
C THR A 220 6.09 -13.27 -4.94
N PHE A 221 4.79 -13.36 -4.59
CA PHE A 221 4.35 -13.73 -3.25
C PHE A 221 4.86 -15.12 -2.85
N LEU A 222 4.69 -16.13 -3.73
CA LEU A 222 5.19 -17.49 -3.47
C LEU A 222 6.70 -17.50 -3.24
N GLN A 223 7.46 -16.78 -4.06
CA GLN A 223 8.91 -16.68 -3.92
C GLN A 223 9.29 -16.07 -2.57
N GLN A 224 8.63 -15.01 -2.15
CA GLN A 224 8.89 -14.41 -0.84
C GLN A 224 8.56 -15.41 0.29
N MET A 225 7.44 -16.12 0.20
CA MET A 225 7.04 -17.13 1.18
C MET A 225 8.00 -18.33 1.28
N THR A 226 8.94 -18.49 0.34
CA THR A 226 10.00 -19.51 0.49
C THR A 226 10.93 -19.25 1.68
N ASN A 227 11.03 -18.01 2.14
CA ASN A 227 11.82 -17.61 3.29
C ASN A 227 11.01 -17.51 4.59
N ALA A 228 9.89 -18.23 4.67
CA ALA A 228 9.06 -18.28 5.88
C ALA A 228 9.92 -18.62 7.12
N PRO A 229 9.50 -18.15 8.33
CA PRO A 229 10.29 -18.33 9.55
C PRO A 229 10.79 -19.77 9.75
N PRO A 230 12.02 -20.00 10.24
CA PRO A 230 12.60 -21.34 10.42
C PRO A 230 11.73 -22.28 11.27
N ALA A 231 10.98 -21.75 12.23
CA ALA A 231 10.03 -22.50 13.05
C ALA A 231 9.01 -23.28 12.20
N CYS A 232 8.67 -22.80 11.00
CA CYS A 232 7.77 -23.47 10.07
C CYS A 232 8.30 -24.82 9.54
N GLY A 233 9.60 -25.13 9.73
CA GLY A 233 10.22 -26.40 9.34
C GLY A 233 10.49 -26.51 7.84
N ARG A 234 10.49 -25.39 7.10
CA ARG A 234 11.02 -25.35 5.73
C ARG A 234 12.54 -25.25 5.80
N THR A 235 13.24 -26.13 5.11
CA THR A 235 14.66 -25.97 4.85
C THR A 235 14.84 -24.71 4.00
N GLN A 236 15.42 -23.67 4.58
CA GLN A 236 15.87 -22.54 3.78
C GLN A 236 16.86 -23.07 2.77
N HIS A 237 16.54 -23.00 1.49
CA HIS A 237 17.53 -23.16 0.45
C HIS A 237 18.52 -21.99 0.65
N ARG A 238 19.64 -22.31 1.33
CA ARG A 238 20.75 -21.39 1.49
C ARG A 238 21.10 -20.88 0.09
N ARG A 239 20.78 -19.62 -0.19
CA ARG A 239 21.38 -18.94 -1.35
C ARG A 239 22.86 -19.08 -1.13
N VAL A 240 23.50 -19.92 -1.92
CA VAL A 240 24.94 -19.89 -2.07
C VAL A 240 25.20 -18.51 -2.68
N SER A 241 25.55 -17.54 -1.83
CA SER A 241 26.22 -16.35 -2.28
C SER A 241 27.44 -16.90 -3.00
N VAL A 242 27.43 -16.80 -4.33
CA VAL A 242 28.66 -16.91 -5.11
C VAL A 242 29.52 -15.79 -4.60
N GLY A 243 30.34 -16.14 -3.60
CA GLY A 243 31.31 -15.28 -3.01
C GLY A 243 32.20 -14.82 -4.15
N ALA A 244 32.39 -13.52 -4.24
CA ALA A 244 33.46 -12.94 -4.98
C ALA A 244 34.74 -13.71 -4.63
N ALA A 245 35.27 -14.44 -5.61
CA ALA A 245 36.56 -15.06 -5.51
C ALA A 245 37.56 -13.92 -5.24
N SER A 246 37.99 -13.86 -4.00
CA SER A 246 39.16 -13.05 -3.60
C SER A 246 40.34 -13.57 -4.40
N THR A 247 40.74 -12.84 -5.39
CA THR A 247 42.06 -12.92 -5.98
C THR A 247 43.05 -12.48 -4.92
N ALA A 248 43.51 -13.43 -4.10
CA ALA A 248 44.73 -13.33 -3.38
C ALA A 248 45.83 -13.88 -4.30
N GLU A 249 46.30 -13.02 -5.18
CA GLU A 249 47.56 -13.28 -5.89
C GLU A 249 48.72 -13.21 -4.93
N SER A 250 49.42 -14.30 -4.92
CA SER A 250 50.70 -14.60 -4.38
C SER A 250 51.73 -13.48 -4.63
N GLU A 251 52.21 -12.90 -3.56
CA GLU A 251 53.47 -12.16 -3.54
C GLU A 251 54.40 -12.84 -2.53
N THR A 252 55.09 -13.89 -3.01
CA THR A 252 56.25 -14.44 -2.27
C THR A 252 57.15 -15.18 -3.23
N ALA A 253 58.02 -14.49 -3.87
CA ALA A 253 59.24 -15.08 -4.39
C ALA A 253 60.26 -14.00 -4.68
N ALA A 254 61.17 -13.80 -3.82
CA ALA A 254 62.57 -13.48 -4.14
C ALA A 254 63.29 -13.00 -2.88
N ASN A 255 63.95 -13.90 -2.22
CA ASN A 255 65.34 -13.64 -1.75
C ASN A 255 65.85 -14.85 -0.98
N SER A 256 66.66 -15.61 -1.62
CA SER A 256 67.71 -16.37 -0.94
C SER A 256 68.79 -16.71 -1.99
N VAL A 257 69.68 -15.84 -2.17
CA VAL A 257 70.96 -16.16 -2.76
C VAL A 257 71.87 -16.50 -1.58
N ALA A 258 72.20 -17.75 -1.43
CA ALA A 258 73.21 -18.22 -0.55
C ALA A 258 74.55 -18.29 -1.33
N ASN A 259 75.53 -17.77 -0.74
CA ASN A 259 76.91 -17.80 -1.23
C ASN A 259 77.68 -18.95 -0.59
N PRO A 260 78.78 -19.45 -1.22
CA PRO A 260 79.41 -20.70 -0.92
C PRO A 260 80.56 -20.57 0.04
N HIS A 261 80.82 -21.64 0.74
CA HIS A 261 82.16 -22.22 0.97
C HIS A 261 81.95 -23.60 1.57
#